data_d562327424759c6ac75dceb86c0cfb72
#
_entry.id   d562327424759c6ac75dceb86c0cfb72
#
_cell.length_a   1.000
_cell.length_b   1.000
_cell.length_c   1.000
_cell.angle_alpha   90.00
_cell.angle_beta   90.00
_cell.angle_gamma   90.00
#
_symmetry.space_group_name_H-M   'P 1'
#
loop_
_entity.id
_entity.type
_entity.pdbx_description
1 polymer ?
#
loop_
_entity_poly.entity_id
_entity_poly.type
_entity_poly.pdbx_seq_one_letter_code
_entity_poly.pdbx_strand_id
1 'polypeptide(L)'
;MSTNKIIEILGDQSDFLLNHTCKTIDKSLLHIPSPNTIDEIWMSSDRNTRTLNSLQSILSHGRLANTGYVSILPVDQGVEHTAGASFALNPLYFDPENIIKLAIEGGVLSRVGQ
;
A
#
# COMPACT_ATOMS: atom_id res chain seq x y z
N MET A 1 -13.80 -6.42 3.29
CA MET A 1 -14.76 -5.63 4.11
C MET A 1 -15.79 -5.05 3.15
N SER A 2 -17.10 -5.15 3.44
CA SER A 2 -18.12 -4.58 2.54
C SER A 2 -18.18 -3.05 2.68
N THR A 3 -18.53 -2.36 1.60
CA THR A 3 -18.69 -0.89 1.59
C THR A 3 -19.66 -0.42 2.69
N ASN A 4 -20.74 -1.15 2.94
CA ASN A 4 -21.69 -0.81 3.99
C ASN A 4 -21.06 -0.80 5.40
N LYS A 5 -20.17 -1.75 5.69
CA LYS A 5 -19.47 -1.79 6.97
C LYS A 5 -18.48 -0.62 7.13
N ILE A 6 -17.89 -0.16 6.04
CA ILE A 6 -17.02 1.03 6.05
C ILE A 6 -17.86 2.29 6.35
N ILE A 7 -19.01 2.44 5.70
CA ILE A 7 -19.94 3.55 5.92
C ILE A 7 -20.43 3.58 7.38
N GLU A 8 -20.78 2.42 7.94
CA GLU A 8 -21.19 2.29 9.34
C GLU A 8 -20.08 2.76 10.31
N ILE A 9 -18.82 2.36 10.06
CA ILE A 9 -17.67 2.76 10.89
C ILE A 9 -17.38 4.26 10.79
N LEU A 10 -17.51 4.85 9.60
CA LEU A 10 -17.24 6.26 9.35
C LEU A 10 -18.36 7.19 9.78
N GLY A 11 -19.59 6.67 9.96
CA GLY A 11 -20.74 7.43 10.40
C GLY A 11 -21.03 8.65 9.52
N ASP A 12 -21.31 9.78 10.13
CA ASP A 12 -21.70 11.03 9.45
C ASP A 12 -20.59 11.60 8.54
N GLN A 13 -19.35 11.17 8.73
CA GLN A 13 -18.23 11.61 7.89
C GLN A 13 -18.03 10.73 6.65
N SER A 14 -18.82 9.68 6.49
CA SER A 14 -18.63 8.67 5.43
C SER A 14 -18.64 9.27 4.03
N ASP A 15 -19.59 10.13 3.71
CA ASP A 15 -19.68 10.75 2.39
C ASP A 15 -18.49 11.66 2.11
N PHE A 16 -18.13 12.52 3.06
CA PHE A 16 -16.96 13.40 2.92
C PHE A 16 -15.66 12.62 2.73
N LEU A 17 -15.43 11.58 3.51
CA LEU A 17 -14.18 10.80 3.49
C LEU A 17 -14.08 9.89 2.26
N LEU A 18 -15.18 9.28 1.84
CA LEU A 18 -15.18 8.35 0.71
C LEU A 18 -15.26 9.06 -0.65
N ASN A 19 -15.94 10.21 -0.72
CA ASN A 19 -16.21 10.93 -1.95
C ASN A 19 -15.46 12.27 -2.04
N HIS A 20 -14.48 12.50 -1.17
CA HIS A 20 -13.72 13.74 -1.16
C HIS A 20 -13.04 13.99 -2.52
N THR A 21 -13.26 15.18 -3.05
CA THR A 21 -12.57 15.66 -4.24
C THR A 21 -11.73 16.89 -3.88
N CYS A 22 -10.45 16.84 -4.18
CA CYS A 22 -9.55 17.98 -3.97
C CYS A 22 -10.00 19.15 -4.85
N LYS A 23 -10.24 20.30 -4.25
CA LYS A 23 -10.66 21.52 -4.96
C LYS A 23 -9.47 22.37 -5.43
N THR A 24 -8.30 22.17 -4.82
CA THR A 24 -7.09 22.95 -5.09
C THR A 24 -6.34 22.46 -6.31
N ILE A 25 -6.31 21.12 -6.51
CA ILE A 25 -5.60 20.47 -7.61
C ILE A 25 -6.60 19.59 -8.35
N ASP A 26 -6.86 19.91 -9.60
CA ASP A 26 -7.73 19.09 -10.45
C ASP A 26 -7.04 17.77 -10.78
N LYS A 27 -7.79 16.68 -10.73
CA LYS A 27 -7.29 15.34 -11.02
C LYS A 27 -6.73 15.19 -12.43
N SER A 28 -7.24 15.95 -13.38
CA SER A 28 -6.76 15.97 -14.77
C SER A 28 -5.32 16.49 -14.92
N LEU A 29 -4.81 17.21 -13.91
CA LEU A 29 -3.42 17.70 -13.87
C LEU A 29 -2.44 16.64 -13.36
N LEU A 30 -2.93 15.51 -12.88
CA LEU A 30 -2.12 14.44 -12.28
C LEU A 30 -1.91 13.32 -13.28
N HIS A 31 -0.67 12.84 -13.36
CA HIS A 31 -0.40 11.55 -13.98
C HIS A 31 -0.95 10.44 -13.09
N ILE A 32 -1.91 9.69 -13.59
CA ILE A 32 -2.48 8.55 -12.86
C ILE A 32 -1.72 7.30 -13.29
N PRO A 33 -1.08 6.58 -12.35
CA PRO A 33 -0.42 5.32 -12.65
C PRO A 33 -1.36 4.32 -13.33
N SER A 34 -0.80 3.50 -14.22
CA SER A 34 -1.53 2.49 -15.00
C SER A 34 -0.87 1.11 -14.83
N PRO A 35 -1.50 0.04 -15.29
CA PRO A 35 -0.84 -1.27 -15.38
C PRO A 35 0.47 -1.26 -16.17
N ASN A 36 0.61 -0.31 -17.09
CA ASN A 36 1.78 -0.16 -17.98
C ASN A 36 2.79 0.88 -17.47
N THR A 37 2.73 1.27 -16.21
CA THR A 37 3.59 2.32 -15.62
C THR A 37 5.08 2.10 -15.90
N ILE A 38 5.56 0.85 -15.92
CA ILE A 38 6.96 0.56 -16.21
C ILE A 38 7.29 0.90 -17.67
N ASP A 39 6.43 0.52 -18.61
CA ASP A 39 6.65 0.80 -20.04
C ASP A 39 6.52 2.29 -20.35
N GLU A 40 5.55 2.96 -19.74
CA GLU A 40 5.27 4.38 -19.97
C GLU A 40 6.36 5.31 -19.41
N ILE A 41 6.92 4.97 -18.25
CA ILE A 41 7.81 5.89 -17.51
C ILE A 41 9.25 5.39 -17.51
N TRP A 42 9.48 4.09 -17.27
CA TRP A 42 10.80 3.58 -16.93
C TRP A 42 11.54 2.93 -18.08
N MET A 43 10.86 2.50 -19.15
CA MET A 43 11.52 1.87 -20.32
C MET A 43 12.47 2.79 -21.04
N SER A 44 12.21 4.10 -21.05
CA SER A 44 13.07 5.12 -21.67
C SER A 44 14.21 5.58 -20.76
N SER A 45 14.29 5.06 -19.51
CA SER A 45 15.35 5.42 -18.57
C SER A 45 16.63 4.63 -18.84
N ASP A 46 17.72 5.03 -18.17
CA ASP A 46 19.03 4.35 -18.19
C ASP A 46 19.09 3.06 -17.35
N ARG A 47 17.95 2.59 -16.82
CA ARG A 47 17.89 1.39 -15.98
C ARG A 47 18.04 0.12 -16.80
N ASN A 48 18.83 -0.80 -16.27
CA ASN A 48 19.01 -2.09 -16.91
C ASN A 48 17.75 -2.98 -16.77
N THR A 49 17.64 -3.99 -17.61
CA THR A 49 16.49 -4.92 -17.66
C THR A 49 16.21 -5.61 -16.30
N ARG A 50 17.26 -5.93 -15.52
CA ARG A 50 17.09 -6.54 -14.19
C ARG A 50 16.31 -5.61 -13.25
N THR A 51 16.66 -4.32 -13.25
CA THR A 51 15.98 -3.32 -12.44
C THR A 51 14.52 -3.15 -12.88
N LEU A 52 14.27 -3.07 -14.19
CA LEU A 52 12.92 -2.97 -14.73
C LEU A 52 12.05 -4.18 -14.38
N ASN A 53 12.60 -5.40 -14.48
CA ASN A 53 11.90 -6.61 -14.08
C ASN A 53 11.60 -6.64 -12.57
N SER A 54 12.52 -6.15 -11.73
CA SER A 54 12.29 -6.05 -10.29
C SER A 54 11.17 -5.06 -9.97
N LEU A 55 11.15 -3.89 -10.62
CA LEU A 55 10.07 -2.91 -10.49
C LEU A 55 8.72 -3.49 -10.94
N GLN A 56 8.69 -4.16 -12.09
CA GLN A 56 7.47 -4.83 -12.58
C GLN A 56 6.99 -5.91 -11.61
N SER A 57 7.92 -6.69 -11.04
CA SER A 57 7.59 -7.70 -10.03
C SER A 57 6.93 -7.07 -8.80
N ILE A 58 7.44 -5.93 -8.31
CA ILE A 58 6.84 -5.20 -7.20
C ILE A 58 5.41 -4.75 -7.52
N LEU A 59 5.19 -4.16 -8.70
CA LEU A 59 3.89 -3.66 -9.13
C LEU A 59 2.89 -4.76 -9.51
N SER A 60 3.34 -6.01 -9.65
CA SER A 60 2.49 -7.15 -10.05
C SER A 60 1.98 -7.98 -8.87
N HIS A 61 2.25 -7.59 -7.62
CA HIS A 61 1.87 -8.36 -6.45
C HIS A 61 1.01 -7.56 -5.47
N GLY A 62 0.31 -8.31 -4.59
CA GLY A 62 -0.53 -7.74 -3.55
C GLY A 62 -1.89 -7.27 -4.06
N ARG A 63 -2.63 -6.58 -3.19
CA ARG A 63 -3.99 -6.10 -3.47
C ARG A 63 -4.06 -5.07 -4.60
N LEU A 64 -2.99 -4.31 -4.80
CA LEU A 64 -2.90 -3.28 -5.85
C LEU A 64 -2.14 -3.77 -7.09
N ALA A 65 -2.00 -5.09 -7.26
CA ALA A 65 -1.33 -5.67 -8.42
C ALA A 65 -1.89 -5.13 -9.74
N ASN A 66 -0.98 -4.78 -10.64
CA ASN A 66 -1.30 -4.32 -12.00
C ASN A 66 -2.17 -3.04 -12.04
N THR A 67 -2.02 -2.17 -11.06
CA THR A 67 -2.67 -0.84 -11.03
C THR A 67 -1.67 0.30 -11.18
N GLY A 68 -0.37 0.01 -11.12
CA GLY A 68 0.69 1.03 -11.03
C GLY A 68 0.90 1.55 -9.61
N TYR A 69 0.18 1.06 -8.62
CA TYR A 69 0.35 1.38 -7.20
C TYR A 69 0.91 0.20 -6.42
N VAL A 70 1.53 0.48 -5.28
CA VAL A 70 2.00 -0.52 -4.32
C VAL A 70 1.38 -0.29 -2.95
N SER A 71 1.14 -1.37 -2.22
CA SER A 71 0.75 -1.32 -0.81
C SER A 71 1.90 -1.87 0.01
N ILE A 72 2.45 -1.07 0.92
CA ILE A 72 3.60 -1.42 1.74
C ILE A 72 3.20 -1.25 3.21
N LEU A 73 3.45 -2.27 4.03
CA LEU A 73 3.37 -2.19 5.48
C LEU A 73 4.80 -2.07 6.04
N PRO A 74 5.22 -0.88 6.48
CA PRO A 74 6.51 -0.72 7.13
C PRO A 74 6.46 -1.26 8.56
N VAL A 75 7.54 -1.90 9.02
CA VAL A 75 7.63 -2.49 10.37
C VAL A 75 9.03 -2.25 10.91
N ASP A 76 9.30 -1.03 11.32
CA ASP A 76 10.60 -0.56 11.75
C ASP A 76 10.65 -0.13 13.24
N GLN A 77 9.50 0.01 13.91
CA GLN A 77 9.42 0.52 15.29
C GLN A 77 10.25 -0.26 16.31
N GLY A 78 10.46 -1.53 16.11
CA GLY A 78 11.30 -2.36 17.00
C GLY A 78 12.80 -2.12 16.82
N VAL A 79 13.20 -1.47 15.74
CA VAL A 79 14.60 -1.16 15.40
C VAL A 79 14.90 0.31 15.61
N GLU A 80 14.03 1.19 15.15
CA GLU A 80 14.21 2.64 15.13
C GLU A 80 13.74 3.29 16.43
N HIS A 81 12.65 2.82 17.01
CA HIS A 81 12.06 3.29 18.25
C HIS A 81 11.89 2.15 19.25
N THR A 82 11.55 2.50 20.51
CA THR A 82 11.26 1.48 21.51
C THR A 82 9.98 0.72 21.15
N ALA A 83 10.07 -0.58 20.95
CA ALA A 83 8.90 -1.44 20.72
C ALA A 83 7.86 -1.30 21.84
N GLY A 84 8.32 -1.17 23.10
CA GLY A 84 7.46 -0.97 24.27
C GLY A 84 6.51 0.20 24.13
N ALA A 85 7.01 1.37 23.77
CA ALA A 85 6.20 2.58 23.59
C ALA A 85 5.34 2.50 22.31
N SER A 86 5.91 2.02 21.22
CA SER A 86 5.23 1.98 19.90
C SER A 86 4.07 0.99 19.86
N PHE A 87 4.21 -0.16 20.52
CA PHE A 87 3.22 -1.25 20.48
C PHE A 87 2.34 -1.36 21.74
N ALA A 88 2.50 -0.45 22.71
CA ALA A 88 1.75 -0.51 23.96
C ALA A 88 0.22 -0.53 23.77
N LEU A 89 -0.29 0.18 22.75
CA LEU A 89 -1.72 0.20 22.41
C LEU A 89 -2.20 -1.07 21.73
N ASN A 90 -1.31 -1.85 21.13
CA ASN A 90 -1.61 -3.14 20.53
C ASN A 90 -0.49 -4.15 20.84
N PRO A 91 -0.53 -4.82 22.00
CA PRO A 91 0.51 -5.75 22.43
C PRO A 91 0.74 -6.93 21.49
N LEU A 92 -0.22 -7.26 20.61
CA LEU A 92 -0.06 -8.32 19.61
C LEU A 92 1.09 -8.00 18.63
N TYR A 93 1.43 -6.74 18.46
CA TYR A 93 2.52 -6.32 17.56
C TYR A 93 3.92 -6.57 18.13
N PHE A 94 4.05 -6.96 19.39
CA PHE A 94 5.32 -7.48 19.93
C PHE A 94 5.74 -8.79 19.27
N ASP A 95 4.80 -9.57 18.77
CA ASP A 95 5.07 -10.79 18.02
C ASP A 95 5.05 -10.48 16.51
N PRO A 96 6.22 -10.59 15.83
CA PRO A 96 6.31 -10.35 14.39
C PRO A 96 5.39 -11.24 13.54
N GLU A 97 5.04 -12.43 14.02
CA GLU A 97 4.12 -13.33 13.33
C GLU A 97 2.74 -12.68 13.13
N ASN A 98 2.25 -11.93 14.12
CA ASN A 98 0.98 -11.23 14.01
C ASN A 98 1.02 -10.10 12.98
N ILE A 99 2.17 -9.42 12.85
CA ILE A 99 2.35 -8.38 11.84
C ILE A 99 2.38 -9.00 10.43
N ILE A 100 3.03 -10.15 10.27
CA ILE A 100 3.04 -10.89 9.00
C ILE A 100 1.63 -11.35 8.63
N LYS A 101 0.86 -11.87 9.58
CA LYS A 101 -0.55 -12.24 9.36
C LYS A 101 -1.38 -11.04 8.91
N LEU A 102 -1.20 -9.89 9.55
CA LEU A 102 -1.86 -8.63 9.15
C LEU A 102 -1.48 -8.22 7.72
N ALA A 103 -0.20 -8.33 7.34
CA ALA A 103 0.27 -8.03 5.99
C ALA A 103 -0.38 -8.93 4.94
N ILE A 104 -0.50 -10.22 5.23
CA ILE A 104 -1.15 -11.20 4.35
C ILE A 104 -2.64 -10.89 4.20
N GLU A 105 -3.36 -10.68 5.29
CA GLU A 105 -4.79 -10.32 5.29
C GLU A 105 -5.04 -8.99 4.58
N GLY A 106 -4.15 -8.02 4.78
CA GLY A 106 -4.17 -6.71 4.13
C GLY A 106 -3.89 -6.77 2.63
N GLY A 107 -3.30 -7.87 2.14
CA GLY A 107 -2.88 -8.00 0.74
C GLY A 107 -1.79 -7.01 0.36
N VAL A 108 -0.94 -6.61 1.33
CA VAL A 108 0.26 -5.82 1.04
C VAL A 108 1.30 -6.69 0.33
N LEU A 109 2.33 -6.07 -0.24
CA LEU A 109 3.42 -6.78 -0.92
C LEU A 109 4.02 -7.85 0.00
N SER A 110 3.52 -9.06 -0.08
CA SER A 110 4.13 -10.22 0.53
C SER A 110 4.32 -11.30 -0.53
N ARG A 111 5.52 -11.39 -1.06
CA ARG A 111 6.00 -12.65 -1.60
C ARG A 111 6.56 -13.43 -0.41
N VAL A 112 5.69 -13.97 0.41
CA VAL A 112 6.07 -15.07 1.28
C VAL A 112 6.09 -16.30 0.39
N GLY A 113 7.26 -16.90 0.24
CA GLY A 113 7.63 -17.84 -0.79
C GLY A 113 6.59 -18.93 -1.11
N GLN A 114 6.46 -19.21 -2.38
CA GLN A 114 6.26 -20.55 -2.90
C GLN A 114 7.62 -21.19 -3.10
#